data_186c39ae5628239d19ffde3472a3c9f4
#
_entry.id   186c39ae5628239d19ffde3472a3c9f4
#
_cell.length_a   1.000
_cell.length_b   1.000
_cell.length_c   1.000
_cell.angle_alpha   90.00
_cell.angle_beta   90.00
_cell.angle_gamma   90.00
#
_symmetry.space_group_name_H-M   'P 1'
#
loop_
_entity.id
_entity.type
_entity.pdbx_description
1 polymer ?
#
loop_
_entity_poly.entity_id
_entity_poly.type
_entity_poly.pdbx_seq_one_letter_code
_entity_poly.pdbx_strand_id
1 'polypeptide(L)'
;MLSGVLGPWAGFLSMVVILAIQCLFFADGGLMALGANCWNMAFYGCFVGYFLIYRPIMRSNLFASKGVNAANRIKIILASILGCVITLQLGAFSVVLETTASGITALPFGTFCALMQPIHLAIGLIEGVITSAVLLFIYETRPELLSAVKMDGEVKGKCSMKTTIAILAVVVAVVGGGLSLIA
;
A
#
# COMPACT_ATOMS: atom_id res chain seq x y z
N MET A 1 0.12 0.77 -2.67
CA MET A 1 1.06 1.71 -2.04
C MET A 1 1.06 3.09 -2.69
N LEU A 2 0.22 3.97 -2.20
CA LEU A 2 0.04 5.33 -2.71
C LEU A 2 1.35 6.16 -2.65
N SER A 3 2.16 5.91 -1.62
CA SER A 3 3.47 6.54 -1.43
C SER A 3 4.50 6.20 -2.53
N GLY A 4 4.36 5.07 -3.22
CA GLY A 4 5.23 4.73 -4.35
C GLY A 4 5.03 5.64 -5.56
N VAL A 5 3.81 6.17 -5.73
CA VAL A 5 3.46 7.10 -6.82
C VAL A 5 3.63 8.55 -6.38
N LEU A 6 2.97 8.94 -5.28
CA LEU A 6 2.89 10.34 -4.84
C LEU A 6 4.06 10.78 -3.95
N GLY A 7 4.86 9.82 -3.48
CA GLY A 7 5.80 10.06 -2.41
C GLY A 7 5.14 9.94 -1.01
N PRO A 8 5.95 9.90 0.07
CA PRO A 8 5.45 9.58 1.40
C PRO A 8 4.49 10.64 1.95
N TRP A 9 4.76 11.92 1.79
CA TRP A 9 3.95 13.02 2.34
C TRP A 9 2.61 13.17 1.65
N ALA A 10 2.61 13.27 0.31
CA ALA A 10 1.37 13.37 -0.45
C ALA A 10 0.55 12.07 -0.36
N GLY A 11 1.22 10.92 -0.33
CA GLY A 11 0.58 9.63 -0.09
C GLY A 11 -0.10 9.56 1.26
N PHE A 12 0.54 10.05 2.32
CA PHE A 12 -0.03 10.10 3.67
C PHE A 12 -1.27 10.99 3.73
N LEU A 13 -1.19 12.22 3.21
CA LEU A 13 -2.34 13.14 3.19
C LEU A 13 -3.51 12.57 2.39
N SER A 14 -3.24 11.98 1.22
CA SER A 14 -4.28 11.33 0.42
C SER A 14 -4.92 10.16 1.17
N MET A 15 -4.12 9.38 1.90
CA MET A 15 -4.62 8.25 2.69
C MET A 15 -5.50 8.72 3.87
N VAL A 16 -5.12 9.82 4.54
CA VAL A 16 -5.95 10.43 5.60
C VAL A 16 -7.30 10.88 5.04
N VAL A 17 -7.33 11.50 3.86
CA VAL A 17 -8.59 11.90 3.19
C VAL A 17 -9.43 10.68 2.84
N ILE A 18 -8.84 9.61 2.31
CA ILE A 18 -9.53 8.36 1.99
C ILE A 18 -10.15 7.76 3.26
N LEU A 19 -9.39 7.66 4.35
CA LEU A 19 -9.86 7.12 5.63
C LEU A 19 -10.99 7.99 6.24
N ALA A 20 -10.90 9.31 6.10
CA ALA A 20 -11.97 10.21 6.52
C ALA A 20 -13.26 9.98 5.71
N ILE A 21 -13.16 9.82 4.39
CA ILE A 21 -14.29 9.50 3.52
C ILE A 21 -14.88 8.13 3.91
N GLN A 22 -14.06 7.10 4.09
CA GLN A 22 -14.51 5.77 4.53
C GLN A 22 -15.23 5.83 5.87
N CYS A 23 -14.69 6.56 6.84
CA CYS A 23 -15.31 6.76 8.14
C CYS A 23 -16.68 7.46 8.05
N LEU A 24 -16.78 8.55 7.28
CA LEU A 24 -17.98 9.40 7.24
C LEU A 24 -19.10 8.80 6.38
N PHE A 25 -18.78 8.15 5.27
CA PHE A 25 -19.77 7.66 4.31
C PHE A 25 -20.08 6.16 4.45
N PHE A 26 -19.12 5.38 4.94
CA PHE A 26 -19.26 3.92 5.06
C PHE A 26 -19.24 3.43 6.51
N ALA A 27 -19.09 4.34 7.48
CA ALA A 27 -18.97 4.04 8.90
C ALA A 27 -17.84 3.04 9.23
N ASP A 28 -16.81 2.97 8.37
CA ASP A 28 -15.68 2.06 8.53
C ASP A 28 -14.80 2.50 9.72
N GLY A 29 -14.80 1.69 10.79
CA GLY A 29 -14.15 1.97 12.05
C GLY A 29 -14.79 3.08 12.88
N GLY A 30 -15.67 3.89 12.31
CA GLY A 30 -16.31 5.04 12.97
C GLY A 30 -15.37 6.19 13.29
N LEU A 31 -15.93 7.34 13.67
CA LEU A 31 -15.18 8.57 13.91
C LEU A 31 -14.16 8.45 15.06
N MET A 32 -14.48 7.66 16.08
CA MET A 32 -13.61 7.45 17.25
C MET A 32 -12.34 6.66 16.89
N ALA A 33 -12.41 5.79 15.89
CA ALA A 33 -11.26 4.98 15.43
C ALA A 33 -10.46 5.66 14.32
N LEU A 34 -10.89 6.81 13.78
CA LEU A 34 -10.24 7.48 12.65
C LEU A 34 -8.75 7.77 12.93
N GLY A 35 -8.43 8.22 14.15
CA GLY A 35 -7.05 8.47 14.56
C GLY A 35 -6.19 7.21 14.55
N ALA A 36 -6.71 6.12 15.13
CA ALA A 36 -6.04 4.81 15.11
C ALA A 36 -5.87 4.28 13.69
N ASN A 37 -6.90 4.41 12.83
CA ASN A 37 -6.80 4.01 11.42
C ASN A 37 -5.77 4.83 10.65
N CYS A 38 -5.67 6.14 10.90
CA CYS A 38 -4.61 6.97 10.32
C CYS A 38 -3.22 6.50 10.75
N TRP A 39 -3.04 6.13 12.01
CA TRP A 39 -1.79 5.58 12.52
C TRP A 39 -1.50 4.20 11.92
N ASN A 40 -2.44 3.26 12.01
CA ASN A 40 -2.25 1.88 11.64
C ASN A 40 -2.17 1.64 10.12
N MET A 41 -2.81 2.47 9.30
CA MET A 41 -2.86 2.31 7.85
C MET A 41 -2.06 3.39 7.12
N ALA A 42 -2.31 4.68 7.40
CA ALA A 42 -1.67 5.74 6.64
C ALA A 42 -0.20 5.92 7.05
N PHE A 43 0.13 5.94 8.34
CA PHE A 43 1.50 6.13 8.81
C PHE A 43 2.39 4.94 8.43
N TYR A 44 2.00 3.72 8.79
CA TYR A 44 2.80 2.54 8.42
C TYR A 44 2.90 2.37 6.91
N GLY A 45 1.82 2.52 6.17
CA GLY A 45 1.81 2.37 4.72
C GLY A 45 2.66 3.41 3.99
N CYS A 46 2.59 4.68 4.40
CA CYS A 46 3.23 5.76 3.66
C CYS A 46 4.64 6.10 4.15
N PHE A 47 4.93 5.99 5.45
CA PHE A 47 6.26 6.29 5.97
C PHE A 47 7.10 5.02 6.16
N VAL A 48 6.64 4.06 6.95
CA VAL A 48 7.42 2.84 7.22
C VAL A 48 7.59 2.04 5.92
N GLY A 49 6.52 1.80 5.19
CA GLY A 49 6.56 1.08 3.91
C GLY A 49 7.43 1.76 2.87
N TYR A 50 7.36 3.09 2.79
CA TYR A 50 8.17 3.83 1.81
C TYR A 50 9.63 3.92 2.20
N PHE A 51 9.95 4.42 3.40
CA PHE A 51 11.34 4.70 3.78
C PHE A 51 12.14 3.45 4.13
N LEU A 52 11.53 2.45 4.76
CA LEU A 52 12.25 1.26 5.22
C LEU A 52 12.21 0.10 4.22
N ILE A 53 11.25 0.07 3.28
CA ILE A 53 11.07 -1.06 2.38
C ILE A 53 11.19 -0.62 0.92
N TYR A 54 10.26 0.23 0.45
CA TYR A 54 10.16 0.56 -0.97
C TYR A 54 11.40 1.30 -1.50
N ARG A 55 11.77 2.39 -0.86
CA ARG A 55 12.92 3.22 -1.28
C ARG A 55 14.26 2.48 -1.22
N PRO A 56 14.63 1.73 -0.17
CA PRO A 56 15.86 0.96 -0.14
C PRO A 56 15.92 -0.12 -1.21
N ILE A 57 14.83 -0.86 -1.44
CA ILE A 57 14.79 -1.90 -2.48
C ILE A 57 14.96 -1.26 -3.87
N MET A 58 14.24 -0.18 -4.16
CA MET A 58 14.35 0.50 -5.46
C MET A 58 15.76 1.06 -5.72
N ARG A 59 16.45 1.57 -4.69
CA ARG A 59 17.81 2.10 -4.80
C ARG A 59 18.92 1.04 -4.74
N SER A 60 18.59 -0.19 -4.39
CA SER A 60 19.57 -1.25 -4.30
C SER A 60 20.09 -1.67 -5.67
N ASN A 61 21.30 -2.22 -5.72
CA ASN A 61 21.87 -2.84 -6.92
C ASN A 61 21.41 -4.30 -7.11
N LEU A 62 20.33 -4.70 -6.42
CA LEU A 62 19.73 -6.02 -6.58
C LEU A 62 19.32 -6.25 -8.04
N PHE A 63 19.72 -7.42 -8.57
CA PHE A 63 19.41 -7.83 -9.94
C PHE A 63 20.04 -6.99 -11.06
N ALA A 64 21.07 -6.21 -10.79
CA ALA A 64 21.77 -5.38 -11.80
C ALA A 64 22.27 -6.22 -13.01
N SER A 65 22.61 -7.48 -12.80
CA SER A 65 23.03 -8.43 -13.86
C SER A 65 21.93 -8.75 -14.88
N LYS A 66 20.66 -8.51 -14.57
CA LYS A 66 19.51 -8.82 -15.47
C LYS A 66 19.14 -7.68 -16.44
N GLY A 67 19.91 -6.60 -16.43
CA GLY A 67 19.58 -5.39 -17.18
C GLY A 67 18.61 -4.47 -16.45
N VAL A 68 18.69 -3.16 -16.70
CA VAL A 68 17.99 -2.11 -15.92
C VAL A 68 16.48 -2.32 -15.86
N ASN A 69 15.84 -2.61 -17.00
CA ASN A 69 14.38 -2.75 -17.05
C ASN A 69 13.89 -4.00 -16.30
N ALA A 70 14.55 -5.14 -16.47
CA ALA A 70 14.19 -6.37 -15.78
C ALA A 70 14.44 -6.26 -14.27
N ALA A 71 15.54 -5.64 -13.86
CA ALA A 71 15.86 -5.37 -12.47
C ALA A 71 14.81 -4.47 -11.81
N ASN A 72 14.40 -3.39 -12.46
CA ASN A 72 13.40 -2.48 -11.93
C ASN A 72 12.02 -3.13 -11.79
N ARG A 73 11.59 -3.96 -12.74
CA ARG A 73 10.35 -4.74 -12.62
C ARG A 73 10.36 -5.66 -11.40
N ILE A 74 11.44 -6.41 -11.21
CA ILE A 74 11.59 -7.31 -10.05
C ILE A 74 11.60 -6.52 -8.74
N LYS A 75 12.31 -5.39 -8.68
CA LYS A 75 12.33 -4.51 -7.51
C LYS A 75 10.93 -3.96 -7.17
N ILE A 76 10.16 -3.52 -8.17
CA ILE A 76 8.79 -3.04 -7.96
C ILE A 76 7.92 -4.15 -7.37
N ILE A 77 7.98 -5.37 -7.90
CA ILE A 77 7.21 -6.51 -7.37
C ILE A 77 7.60 -6.79 -5.92
N LEU A 78 8.90 -6.97 -5.66
CA LEU A 78 9.38 -7.28 -4.31
C LEU A 78 9.07 -6.17 -3.30
N ALA A 79 9.32 -4.91 -3.68
CA ALA A 79 9.04 -3.77 -2.81
C ALA A 79 7.56 -3.61 -2.50
N SER A 80 6.68 -3.90 -3.47
CA SER A 80 5.23 -3.84 -3.28
C SER A 80 4.74 -4.95 -2.36
N ILE A 81 5.11 -6.20 -2.64
CA ILE A 81 4.65 -7.34 -1.82
C ILE A 81 5.19 -7.22 -0.39
N LEU A 82 6.51 -7.04 -0.23
CA LEU A 82 7.11 -6.90 1.10
C LEU A 82 6.57 -5.66 1.83
N GLY A 83 6.40 -4.56 1.12
CA GLY A 83 5.84 -3.33 1.67
C GLY A 83 4.43 -3.54 2.20
N CYS A 84 3.52 -4.12 1.42
CA CYS A 84 2.15 -4.37 1.84
C CYS A 84 2.09 -5.37 3.00
N VAL A 85 2.80 -6.50 2.90
CA VAL A 85 2.81 -7.52 3.96
C VAL A 85 3.31 -6.94 5.29
N ILE A 86 4.48 -6.29 5.29
CA ILE A 86 5.09 -5.79 6.54
C ILE A 86 4.25 -4.67 7.15
N THR A 87 3.76 -3.73 6.34
CA THR A 87 2.97 -2.61 6.87
C THR A 87 1.60 -3.03 7.38
N LEU A 88 0.94 -4.00 6.73
CA LEU A 88 -0.30 -4.58 7.22
C LEU A 88 -0.10 -5.39 8.51
N GLN A 89 0.99 -6.16 8.60
CA GLN A 89 1.32 -6.89 9.84
C GLN A 89 1.58 -5.93 11.01
N LEU A 90 2.32 -4.83 10.77
CA LEU A 90 2.56 -3.81 11.79
C LEU A 90 1.26 -3.12 12.21
N GLY A 91 0.40 -2.75 11.24
CA GLY A 91 -0.90 -2.14 11.53
C GLY A 91 -1.80 -3.07 12.34
N ALA A 92 -1.93 -4.34 11.93
CA ALA A 92 -2.70 -5.36 12.64
C ALA A 92 -2.17 -5.61 14.07
N PHE A 93 -0.86 -5.64 14.23
CA PHE A 93 -0.23 -5.78 15.55
C PHE A 93 -0.48 -4.56 16.43
N SER A 94 -0.43 -3.36 15.87
CA SER A 94 -0.75 -2.13 16.61
C SER A 94 -2.19 -2.11 17.09
N VAL A 95 -3.16 -2.55 16.28
CA VAL A 95 -4.55 -2.69 16.71
C VAL A 95 -4.68 -3.64 17.91
N VAL A 96 -3.97 -4.76 17.89
CA VAL A 96 -3.96 -5.70 19.04
C VAL A 96 -3.39 -5.03 20.29
N LEU A 97 -2.29 -4.28 20.16
CA LEU A 97 -1.69 -3.55 21.29
C LEU A 97 -2.62 -2.45 21.82
N GLU A 98 -3.18 -1.62 20.93
CA GLU A 98 -4.06 -0.52 21.29
C GLU A 98 -5.32 -0.99 22.02
N THR A 99 -5.96 -2.03 21.50
CA THR A 99 -7.20 -2.57 22.08
C THR A 99 -6.94 -3.32 23.39
N THR A 100 -5.82 -4.03 23.49
CA THR A 100 -5.42 -4.71 24.73
C THR A 100 -5.03 -3.70 25.81
N ALA A 101 -4.27 -2.66 25.47
CA ALA A 101 -3.84 -1.61 26.39
C ALA A 101 -5.03 -0.76 26.90
N SER A 102 -6.04 -0.54 26.06
CA SER A 102 -7.26 0.19 26.45
C SER A 102 -8.29 -0.65 27.19
N GLY A 103 -8.07 -1.96 27.33
CA GLY A 103 -9.00 -2.85 28.04
C GLY A 103 -10.36 -3.05 27.35
N ILE A 104 -10.46 -2.67 26.07
CA ILE A 104 -11.72 -2.75 25.30
C ILE A 104 -12.00 -4.20 24.85
N THR A 105 -10.94 -5.01 24.62
CA THR A 105 -11.09 -6.35 24.14
C THR A 105 -11.29 -7.35 25.27
N ALA A 106 -12.25 -8.27 25.09
CA ALA A 106 -12.44 -9.43 25.97
C ALA A 106 -11.51 -10.61 25.58
N LEU A 107 -10.84 -10.55 24.43
CA LEU A 107 -9.96 -11.63 23.95
C LEU A 107 -8.59 -11.55 24.64
N PRO A 108 -8.03 -12.70 25.10
CA PRO A 108 -6.65 -12.76 25.54
C PRO A 108 -5.70 -12.34 24.42
N PHE A 109 -4.64 -11.60 24.78
CA PHE A 109 -3.65 -11.06 23.83
C PHE A 109 -3.15 -12.09 22.80
N GLY A 110 -2.75 -13.28 23.27
CA GLY A 110 -2.25 -14.35 22.39
C GLY A 110 -3.28 -14.84 21.38
N THR A 111 -4.52 -15.02 21.80
CA THR A 111 -5.62 -15.41 20.91
C THR A 111 -5.90 -14.32 19.86
N PHE A 112 -5.90 -13.06 20.28
CA PHE A 112 -6.15 -11.95 19.37
C PHE A 112 -5.02 -11.82 18.32
N CYS A 113 -3.75 -11.91 18.73
CA CYS A 113 -2.63 -11.97 17.79
C CYS A 113 -2.74 -13.14 16.82
N ALA A 114 -3.06 -14.34 17.32
CA ALA A 114 -3.16 -15.56 16.51
C ALA A 114 -4.27 -15.49 15.45
N LEU A 115 -5.30 -14.68 15.67
CA LEU A 115 -6.36 -14.44 14.70
C LEU A 115 -5.99 -13.30 13.72
N MET A 116 -5.52 -12.16 14.25
CA MET A 116 -5.26 -10.97 13.46
C MET A 116 -4.10 -11.14 12.47
N GLN A 117 -2.99 -11.75 12.92
CA GLN A 117 -1.78 -11.82 12.10
C GLN A 117 -1.93 -12.69 10.83
N PRO A 118 -2.47 -13.92 10.88
CA PRO A 118 -2.63 -14.72 9.67
C PRO A 118 -3.60 -14.13 8.65
N ILE A 119 -4.70 -13.50 9.13
CA ILE A 119 -5.67 -12.84 8.26
C ILE A 119 -5.00 -11.68 7.51
N HIS A 120 -4.28 -10.81 8.23
CA HIS A 120 -3.60 -9.67 7.62
C HIS A 120 -2.39 -10.07 6.77
N LEU A 121 -1.79 -11.24 7.03
CA LEU A 121 -0.78 -11.81 6.13
C LEU A 121 -1.39 -12.17 4.77
N ALA A 122 -2.51 -12.86 4.76
CA ALA A 122 -3.21 -13.22 3.53
C ALA A 122 -3.66 -11.98 2.75
N ILE A 123 -4.26 -11.00 3.44
CA ILE A 123 -4.65 -9.71 2.84
C ILE A 123 -3.43 -8.99 2.27
N GLY A 124 -2.33 -8.91 3.02
CA GLY A 124 -1.10 -8.25 2.61
C GLY A 124 -0.45 -8.85 1.37
N LEU A 125 -0.52 -10.18 1.22
CA LEU A 125 -0.04 -10.85 0.01
C LEU A 125 -0.90 -10.49 -1.21
N ILE A 126 -2.23 -10.54 -1.09
CA ILE A 126 -3.16 -10.20 -2.16
C ILE A 126 -3.00 -8.73 -2.55
N GLU A 127 -3.01 -7.83 -1.57
CA GLU A 127 -2.81 -6.39 -1.79
C GLU A 127 -1.44 -6.10 -2.41
N GLY A 128 -0.40 -6.80 -1.99
CA GLY A 128 0.95 -6.69 -2.56
C GLY A 128 0.99 -7.09 -4.04
N VAL A 129 0.29 -8.15 -4.43
CA VAL A 129 0.18 -8.58 -5.84
C VAL A 129 -0.58 -7.54 -6.66
N ILE A 130 -1.73 -7.06 -6.18
CA ILE A 130 -2.52 -6.02 -6.86
C ILE A 130 -1.69 -4.74 -7.01
N THR A 131 -1.05 -4.29 -5.93
CA THR A 131 -0.18 -3.10 -5.92
C THR A 131 0.97 -3.26 -6.90
N SER A 132 1.62 -4.43 -6.96
CA SER A 132 2.71 -4.67 -7.90
C SER A 132 2.25 -4.60 -9.35
N ALA A 133 1.07 -5.15 -9.67
CA ALA A 133 0.49 -5.08 -11.01
C ALA A 133 0.21 -3.63 -11.43
N VAL A 134 -0.38 -2.82 -10.54
CA VAL A 134 -0.66 -1.40 -10.79
C VAL A 134 0.63 -0.59 -10.97
N LEU A 135 1.62 -0.79 -10.10
CA LEU A 135 2.89 -0.06 -10.20
C LEU A 135 3.71 -0.48 -11.43
N LEU A 136 3.67 -1.76 -11.82
CA LEU A 136 4.28 -2.22 -13.06
C LEU A 136 3.59 -1.60 -14.29
N PHE A 137 2.28 -1.55 -14.30
CA PHE A 137 1.53 -0.88 -15.37
C PHE A 137 1.93 0.61 -15.48
N ILE A 138 2.03 1.32 -14.35
CA ILE A 138 2.50 2.71 -14.32
C ILE A 138 3.95 2.79 -14.81
N TYR A 139 4.83 1.89 -14.37
CA TYR A 139 6.22 1.85 -14.80
C TYR A 139 6.38 1.68 -16.31
N GLU A 140 5.53 0.86 -16.93
CA GLU A 140 5.58 0.61 -18.38
C GLU A 140 4.95 1.73 -19.21
N THR A 141 3.92 2.37 -18.70
CA THR A 141 3.18 3.39 -19.43
C THR A 141 3.67 4.81 -19.14
N ARG A 142 3.93 5.13 -17.88
CA ARG A 142 4.28 6.47 -17.37
C ARG A 142 5.26 6.38 -16.20
N PRO A 143 6.51 5.93 -16.45
CA PRO A 143 7.50 5.76 -15.37
C PRO A 143 7.82 7.05 -14.62
N GLU A 144 7.63 8.20 -15.25
CA GLU A 144 7.82 9.53 -14.65
C GLU A 144 6.84 9.82 -13.48
N LEU A 145 5.77 9.06 -13.34
CA LEU A 145 4.83 9.20 -12.21
C LEU A 145 5.32 8.51 -10.94
N LEU A 146 6.23 7.54 -11.05
CA LEU A 146 6.75 6.83 -9.90
C LEU A 146 7.79 7.67 -9.15
N SER A 147 7.52 7.97 -7.88
CA SER A 147 8.38 8.82 -7.06
C SER A 147 9.82 8.30 -6.92
N ALA A 148 10.02 7.00 -6.95
CA ALA A 148 11.34 6.39 -6.86
C ALA A 148 12.11 6.43 -8.18
N VAL A 149 11.45 6.41 -9.33
CA VAL A 149 12.06 6.45 -10.67
C VAL A 149 12.43 7.88 -11.08
N LYS A 150 11.70 8.88 -10.60
CA LYS A 150 12.05 10.30 -10.79
C LYS A 150 13.46 10.67 -10.31
N MET A 151 14.06 9.85 -9.50
CA MET A 151 15.38 10.13 -8.91
C MET A 151 16.55 9.66 -9.79
N ASP A 152 16.30 8.83 -10.82
CA ASP A 152 17.35 8.19 -11.64
C ASP A 152 17.43 8.71 -13.09
N GLY A 153 16.70 9.76 -13.46
CA GLY A 153 16.76 10.39 -14.79
C GLY A 153 15.46 10.28 -15.60
N GLU A 154 15.36 11.11 -16.66
CA GLU A 154 14.17 11.22 -17.51
C GLU A 154 13.89 9.94 -18.32
N VAL A 155 12.90 9.17 -17.90
CA VAL A 155 12.31 8.11 -18.72
C VAL A 155 10.96 8.62 -19.27
N LYS A 156 10.84 8.78 -20.59
CA LYS A 156 9.59 9.22 -21.23
C LYS A 156 8.58 8.08 -21.30
N GLY A 157 7.36 8.31 -20.82
CA GLY A 157 6.27 7.36 -20.88
C GLY A 157 5.71 7.15 -22.30
N LYS A 158 5.21 5.92 -22.55
CA LYS A 158 4.69 5.51 -23.86
C LYS A 158 3.18 5.74 -24.08
N CYS A 159 2.45 6.15 -23.03
CA CYS A 159 0.98 6.21 -23.07
C CYS A 159 0.44 7.61 -22.72
N SER A 160 -0.72 7.98 -23.28
CA SER A 160 -1.41 9.24 -22.95
C SER A 160 -1.91 9.22 -21.49
N MET A 161 -1.85 10.39 -20.83
CA MET A 161 -2.39 10.55 -19.46
C MET A 161 -3.86 10.11 -19.37
N LYS A 162 -4.68 10.47 -20.35
CA LYS A 162 -6.10 10.10 -20.39
C LYS A 162 -6.30 8.58 -20.41
N THR A 163 -5.50 7.86 -21.20
CA THR A 163 -5.56 6.40 -21.29
C THR A 163 -5.11 5.75 -19.97
N THR A 164 -4.04 6.26 -19.35
CA THR A 164 -3.56 5.76 -18.05
C THR A 164 -4.62 5.95 -16.96
N ILE A 165 -5.25 7.13 -16.87
CA ILE A 165 -6.31 7.42 -15.91
C ILE A 165 -7.53 6.52 -16.16
N ALA A 166 -7.94 6.33 -17.42
CA ALA A 166 -9.08 5.47 -17.76
C ALA A 166 -8.83 4.02 -17.34
N ILE A 167 -7.65 3.46 -17.59
CA ILE A 167 -7.33 2.08 -17.19
C ILE A 167 -7.26 1.96 -15.66
N LEU A 168 -6.65 2.91 -14.97
CA LEU A 168 -6.62 2.92 -13.51
C LEU A 168 -8.02 3.01 -12.90
N ALA A 169 -8.90 3.85 -13.47
CA ALA A 169 -10.30 3.94 -13.04
C ALA A 169 -11.06 2.63 -13.23
N VAL A 170 -10.86 1.94 -14.37
CA VAL A 170 -11.46 0.61 -14.60
C VAL A 170 -10.92 -0.42 -13.61
N VAL A 171 -9.62 -0.46 -13.34
CA VAL A 171 -9.01 -1.38 -12.36
C VAL A 171 -9.60 -1.13 -10.97
N VAL A 172 -9.70 0.12 -10.53
CA VAL A 172 -10.27 0.49 -9.23
C VAL A 172 -11.76 0.10 -9.16
N ALA A 173 -12.55 0.33 -10.23
CA ALA A 173 -13.95 -0.04 -10.26
C ALA A 173 -14.16 -1.56 -10.22
N VAL A 174 -13.35 -2.34 -10.95
CA VAL A 174 -13.43 -3.80 -10.95
C VAL A 174 -13.01 -4.40 -9.61
N VAL A 175 -11.91 -3.93 -9.04
CA VAL A 175 -11.41 -4.43 -7.74
C VAL A 175 -12.34 -3.98 -6.61
N GLY A 176 -12.73 -2.71 -6.58
CA GLY A 176 -13.65 -2.18 -5.55
C GLY A 176 -15.05 -2.77 -5.65
N GLY A 177 -15.62 -2.87 -6.85
CA GLY A 177 -16.92 -3.48 -7.09
C GLY A 177 -16.93 -4.98 -6.83
N GLY A 178 -15.86 -5.70 -7.19
CA GLY A 178 -15.72 -7.13 -6.93
C GLY A 178 -15.65 -7.45 -5.43
N LEU A 179 -14.94 -6.65 -4.65
CA LEU A 179 -14.86 -6.82 -3.20
C LEU A 179 -16.19 -6.49 -2.49
N SER A 180 -16.96 -5.52 -2.99
CA SER A 180 -18.27 -5.18 -2.42
C SER A 180 -19.38 -6.21 -2.72
N LEU A 181 -19.17 -7.11 -3.67
CA LEU A 181 -20.10 -8.22 -3.99
C LEU A 181 -19.82 -9.48 -3.14
N ILE A 182 -18.69 -9.54 -2.43
CA ILE A 182 -18.26 -10.68 -1.61
C ILE A 182 -18.49 -10.40 -0.11
N ALA A 183 -18.71 -9.12 0.27
CA ALA A 183 -19.02 -8.68 1.63
C ALA A 183 -20.54 -8.59 1.84
#